data_e48395967aa7faef8e0df787e4c5b721
#
_entry.id   e48395967aa7faef8e0df787e4c5b721
#
_cell.length_a   1.000
_cell.length_b   1.000
_cell.length_c   1.000
_cell.angle_alpha   90.00
_cell.angle_beta   90.00
_cell.angle_gamma   90.00
#
_symmetry.space_group_name_H-M   'P 1'
#
loop_
_entity.id
_entity.type
_entity.pdbx_description
1 polymer ?
#
loop_
_entity_poly.entity_id
_entity_poly.type
_entity_poly.pdbx_seq_one_letter_code
_entity_poly.pdbx_strand_id
1 'polypeptide(L)'
;QLDKDIEAILETGVEVKHGLRIGEDITVQSLREQYDAVLITIGASTDKKLGIDGEQSEGVLSAVKFLRDVGNGNPTDLTGQEVAVIGGGNVSMDAVRTAVRLGAKKVSIVYRRRVADMTALPEEIEGAVAEGIEVQTLKSPSRIVTDENGHVQGLYVTPQMISKIKDGRASVRPTGEEDQFIPCTTLIVAIGQDIEFQHFEEAGVPVQRGRIMSEKNAGFENIPGVFAGGDC
;
A
#
# COMPACT_ATOMS: atom_id res chain seq x y z
N GLN A 1 -16.34 -16.39 9.70
CA GLN A 1 -16.72 -15.33 10.66
C GLN A 1 -17.15 -14.07 9.92
N LEU A 2 -16.38 -13.58 8.94
CA LEU A 2 -16.69 -12.37 8.16
C LEU A 2 -18.09 -12.42 7.52
N ASP A 3 -18.46 -13.53 6.90
CA ASP A 3 -19.78 -13.67 6.27
C ASP A 3 -20.93 -13.49 7.27
N LYS A 4 -20.78 -14.03 8.48
CA LYS A 4 -21.77 -13.85 9.56
C LYS A 4 -21.88 -12.41 10.03
N ASP A 5 -20.76 -11.69 10.09
CA ASP A 5 -20.74 -10.29 10.47
C ASP A 5 -21.43 -9.43 9.39
N ILE A 6 -21.22 -9.75 8.12
CA ILE A 6 -21.90 -9.12 6.98
C ILE A 6 -23.41 -9.42 7.02
N GLU A 7 -23.81 -10.68 7.23
CA GLU A 7 -25.22 -11.07 7.34
C GLU A 7 -25.92 -10.27 8.45
N ALA A 8 -25.28 -10.16 9.64
CA ALA A 8 -25.83 -9.39 10.75
C ALA A 8 -26.03 -7.90 10.41
N ILE A 9 -25.14 -7.32 9.61
CA ILE A 9 -25.27 -5.93 9.13
C ILE A 9 -26.45 -5.83 8.14
N LEU A 10 -26.54 -6.76 7.19
CA LEU A 10 -27.62 -6.77 6.20
C LEU A 10 -29.01 -6.95 6.84
N GLU A 11 -29.12 -7.74 7.91
CA GLU A 11 -30.36 -7.92 8.69
C GLU A 11 -30.87 -6.60 9.33
N THR A 12 -30.02 -5.59 9.49
CA THR A 12 -30.45 -4.26 9.97
C THR A 12 -31.22 -3.45 8.93
N GLY A 13 -31.38 -3.95 7.70
CA GLY A 13 -32.09 -3.28 6.62
C GLY A 13 -31.21 -2.36 5.77
N VAL A 14 -29.89 -2.49 5.85
CA VAL A 14 -28.95 -1.74 4.99
C VAL A 14 -29.09 -2.22 3.55
N GLU A 15 -29.35 -1.27 2.63
CA GLU A 15 -29.33 -1.54 1.19
C GLU A 15 -27.90 -1.45 0.67
N VAL A 16 -27.39 -2.51 0.03
CA VAL A 16 -26.05 -2.56 -0.56
C VAL A 16 -26.16 -2.53 -2.08
N LYS A 17 -25.46 -1.59 -2.72
CA LYS A 17 -25.37 -1.45 -4.18
C LYS A 17 -23.92 -1.72 -4.61
N HIS A 18 -23.70 -2.93 -5.15
CA HIS A 18 -22.39 -3.34 -5.66
C HIS A 18 -22.16 -2.85 -7.10
N GLY A 19 -20.88 -2.80 -7.51
CA GLY A 19 -20.49 -2.47 -8.88
C GLY A 19 -20.73 -1.02 -9.27
N LEU A 20 -20.94 -0.11 -8.31
CA LEU A 20 -21.08 1.33 -8.55
C LEU A 20 -19.80 2.06 -8.14
N ARG A 21 -19.28 2.88 -9.03
CA ARG A 21 -18.11 3.72 -8.79
C ARG A 21 -18.51 5.18 -8.67
N ILE A 22 -18.14 5.80 -7.55
CA ILE A 22 -18.38 7.24 -7.35
C ILE A 22 -17.52 8.04 -8.32
N GLY A 23 -18.17 8.99 -9.00
CA GLY A 23 -17.54 9.83 -10.04
C GLY A 23 -17.71 9.29 -11.47
N GLU A 24 -18.04 8.00 -11.63
CA GLU A 24 -18.32 7.38 -12.93
C GLU A 24 -19.81 7.04 -13.07
N ASP A 25 -20.32 6.14 -12.20
CA ASP A 25 -21.71 5.66 -12.24
C ASP A 25 -22.65 6.54 -11.44
N ILE A 26 -22.15 7.11 -10.34
CA ILE A 26 -22.92 7.98 -9.45
C ILE A 26 -22.03 9.11 -8.93
N THR A 27 -22.57 10.31 -8.82
CA THR A 27 -21.82 11.49 -8.34
C THR A 27 -22.11 11.78 -6.86
N VAL A 28 -21.18 12.44 -6.18
CA VAL A 28 -21.39 12.94 -4.81
C VAL A 28 -22.59 13.89 -4.78
N GLN A 29 -22.78 14.70 -5.82
CA GLN A 29 -23.91 15.63 -5.91
C GLN A 29 -25.24 14.88 -5.97
N SER A 30 -25.36 13.82 -6.79
CA SER A 30 -26.59 13.04 -6.88
C SER A 30 -26.90 12.29 -5.58
N LEU A 31 -25.87 11.86 -4.82
CA LEU A 31 -26.09 11.29 -3.49
C LEU A 31 -26.64 12.31 -2.50
N ARG A 32 -26.14 13.55 -2.53
CA ARG A 32 -26.64 14.64 -1.67
C ARG A 32 -28.08 15.05 -1.98
N GLU A 33 -28.53 14.85 -3.21
CA GLU A 33 -29.91 15.12 -3.62
C GLU A 33 -30.87 14.01 -3.21
N GLN A 34 -30.37 12.78 -3.04
CA GLN A 34 -31.16 11.59 -2.74
C GLN A 34 -31.22 11.26 -1.24
N TYR A 35 -30.22 11.69 -0.47
CA TYR A 35 -30.07 11.32 0.95
C TYR A 35 -29.87 12.54 1.84
N ASP A 36 -30.38 12.47 3.07
CA ASP A 36 -30.24 13.53 4.09
C ASP A 36 -28.78 13.71 4.54
N ALA A 37 -27.99 12.67 4.47
CA ALA A 37 -26.57 12.68 4.81
C ALA A 37 -25.77 11.69 3.96
N VAL A 38 -24.52 12.03 3.66
CA VAL A 38 -23.56 11.19 2.92
C VAL A 38 -22.32 11.00 3.78
N LEU A 39 -21.96 9.76 4.10
CA LEU A 39 -20.75 9.42 4.81
C LEU A 39 -19.72 8.80 3.84
N ILE A 40 -18.55 9.41 3.70
CA ILE A 40 -17.44 8.96 2.86
C ILE A 40 -16.51 8.09 3.70
N THR A 41 -16.38 6.80 3.34
CA THR A 41 -15.52 5.83 4.04
C THR A 41 -14.76 4.96 3.04
N ILE A 42 -14.23 5.58 1.98
CA ILE A 42 -13.63 4.90 0.81
C ILE A 42 -12.31 4.18 1.11
N GLY A 43 -11.70 4.44 2.26
CA GLY A 43 -10.39 3.90 2.63
C GLY A 43 -9.26 4.33 1.69
N ALA A 44 -8.08 3.73 1.86
CA ALA A 44 -6.92 3.93 1.01
C ALA A 44 -6.65 2.63 0.23
N SER A 45 -7.00 2.59 -1.05
CA SER A 45 -7.00 1.38 -1.88
C SER A 45 -6.06 1.42 -3.09
N THR A 46 -5.36 2.54 -3.30
CA THR A 46 -4.35 2.70 -4.35
C THR A 46 -2.94 2.70 -3.79
N ASP A 47 -1.98 2.28 -4.60
CA ASP A 47 -0.58 2.19 -4.18
C ASP A 47 0.18 3.47 -4.44
N LYS A 48 1.06 3.81 -3.51
CA LYS A 48 2.09 4.81 -3.75
C LYS A 48 3.13 4.29 -4.73
N LYS A 49 3.55 5.17 -5.65
CA LYS A 49 4.61 4.88 -6.60
C LYS A 49 5.98 5.15 -6.00
N LEU A 50 6.98 4.36 -6.41
CA LEU A 50 8.39 4.58 -6.07
C LEU A 50 8.95 5.83 -6.75
N GLY A 51 8.51 6.10 -7.97
CA GLY A 51 8.99 7.19 -8.80
C GLY A 51 10.42 6.97 -9.30
N ILE A 52 10.80 5.72 -9.57
CA ILE A 52 12.13 5.33 -10.06
C ILE A 52 12.06 4.67 -11.44
N ASP A 53 13.17 4.70 -12.15
CA ASP A 53 13.26 4.04 -13.46
C ASP A 53 12.99 2.54 -13.36
N GLY A 54 12.22 2.03 -14.32
CA GLY A 54 11.83 0.62 -14.38
C GLY A 54 10.61 0.24 -13.55
N GLU A 55 9.94 1.17 -12.84
CA GLU A 55 8.78 0.87 -12.00
C GLU A 55 7.59 0.27 -12.75
N GLN A 56 7.50 0.47 -14.07
CA GLN A 56 6.42 -0.05 -14.93
C GLN A 56 6.78 -1.38 -15.60
N SER A 57 7.93 -1.97 -15.24
CA SER A 57 8.42 -3.21 -15.86
C SER A 57 7.60 -4.43 -15.44
N GLU A 58 7.62 -5.46 -16.28
CA GLU A 58 7.01 -6.74 -15.96
C GLU A 58 7.75 -7.41 -14.79
N GLY A 59 6.99 -7.89 -13.78
CA GLY A 59 7.53 -8.39 -12.53
C GLY A 59 7.54 -7.36 -11.39
N VAL A 60 7.14 -6.09 -11.65
CA VAL A 60 6.86 -5.11 -10.59
C VAL A 60 5.38 -5.16 -10.22
N LEU A 61 5.08 -5.50 -8.98
CA LEU A 61 3.74 -5.70 -8.46
C LEU A 61 3.40 -4.66 -7.39
N SER A 62 2.15 -4.23 -7.38
CA SER A 62 1.54 -3.50 -6.27
C SER A 62 1.25 -4.48 -5.13
N ALA A 63 1.64 -4.16 -3.90
CA ALA A 63 1.35 -5.01 -2.73
C ALA A 63 -0.15 -5.13 -2.48
N VAL A 64 -0.90 -4.03 -2.65
CA VAL A 64 -2.37 -4.03 -2.45
C VAL A 64 -3.04 -4.92 -3.49
N LYS A 65 -2.67 -4.77 -4.78
CA LYS A 65 -3.22 -5.62 -5.83
C LYS A 65 -2.81 -7.08 -5.63
N PHE A 66 -1.55 -7.35 -5.33
CA PHE A 66 -1.03 -8.69 -5.08
C PHE A 66 -1.82 -9.43 -3.99
N LEU A 67 -1.98 -8.80 -2.83
CA LEU A 67 -2.72 -9.39 -1.71
C LEU A 67 -4.22 -9.54 -2.01
N ARG A 68 -4.82 -8.58 -2.72
CA ARG A 68 -6.21 -8.66 -3.17
C ARG A 68 -6.44 -9.82 -4.13
N ASP A 69 -5.55 -10.00 -5.10
CA ASP A 69 -5.65 -11.11 -6.08
C ASP A 69 -5.54 -12.46 -5.38
N VAL A 70 -4.66 -12.59 -4.39
CA VAL A 70 -4.57 -13.80 -3.53
C VAL A 70 -5.87 -14.02 -2.76
N GLY A 71 -6.42 -12.99 -2.12
CA GLY A 71 -7.69 -13.07 -1.39
C GLY A 71 -8.89 -13.45 -2.29
N ASN A 72 -8.85 -13.07 -3.56
CA ASN A 72 -9.86 -13.40 -4.57
C ASN A 72 -9.64 -14.78 -5.24
N GLY A 73 -8.64 -15.55 -4.80
CA GLY A 73 -8.34 -16.86 -5.37
C GLY A 73 -7.60 -16.83 -6.72
N ASN A 74 -7.02 -15.70 -7.10
CA ASN A 74 -6.24 -15.51 -8.33
C ASN A 74 -4.78 -15.17 -8.02
N PRO A 75 -4.03 -16.01 -7.29
CA PRO A 75 -2.67 -15.70 -6.90
C PRO A 75 -1.72 -15.65 -8.09
N THR A 76 -0.75 -14.74 -8.05
CA THR A 76 0.41 -14.78 -8.94
C THR A 76 1.27 -16.00 -8.61
N ASP A 77 1.68 -16.77 -9.60
CA ASP A 77 2.63 -17.88 -9.39
C ASP A 77 4.03 -17.31 -9.13
N LEU A 78 4.53 -17.55 -7.92
CA LEU A 78 5.88 -17.14 -7.49
C LEU A 78 6.83 -18.34 -7.34
N THR A 79 6.45 -19.53 -7.83
CA THR A 79 7.26 -20.74 -7.73
C THR A 79 8.65 -20.52 -8.31
N GLY A 80 9.68 -20.69 -7.47
CA GLY A 80 11.08 -20.55 -7.86
C GLY A 80 11.56 -19.11 -8.06
N GLN A 81 10.71 -18.09 -7.90
CA GLN A 81 11.05 -16.69 -8.05
C GLN A 81 11.90 -16.17 -6.87
N GLU A 82 12.74 -15.18 -7.14
CA GLU A 82 13.42 -14.39 -6.12
C GLU A 82 12.66 -13.07 -5.95
N VAL A 83 12.04 -12.89 -4.79
CA VAL A 83 11.12 -11.78 -4.52
C VAL A 83 11.76 -10.76 -3.59
N ALA A 84 11.75 -9.49 -3.99
CA ALA A 84 12.09 -8.38 -3.11
C ALA A 84 10.83 -7.52 -2.82
N VAL A 85 10.56 -7.25 -1.54
CA VAL A 85 9.44 -6.39 -1.13
C VAL A 85 9.99 -5.08 -0.59
N ILE A 86 9.57 -3.95 -1.17
CA ILE A 86 10.01 -2.63 -0.73
C ILE A 86 8.99 -2.09 0.27
N GLY A 87 9.42 -1.93 1.53
CA GLY A 87 8.58 -1.36 2.58
C GLY A 87 8.89 -1.90 3.97
N GLY A 88 8.21 -1.38 4.98
CA GLY A 88 8.43 -1.78 6.39
C GLY A 88 7.17 -1.62 7.25
N GLY A 89 5.98 -1.69 6.64
CA GLY A 89 4.69 -1.71 7.32
C GLY A 89 4.08 -3.11 7.34
N ASN A 90 2.90 -3.27 7.97
CA ASN A 90 2.20 -4.56 8.05
C ASN A 90 1.93 -5.15 6.66
N VAL A 91 1.54 -4.33 5.68
CA VAL A 91 1.34 -4.76 4.28
C VAL A 91 2.60 -5.40 3.68
N SER A 92 3.80 -4.91 4.06
CA SER A 92 5.06 -5.52 3.62
C SER A 92 5.25 -6.90 4.26
N MET A 93 4.89 -7.07 5.54
CA MET A 93 4.96 -8.36 6.24
C MET A 93 3.98 -9.37 5.64
N ASP A 94 2.75 -8.95 5.36
CA ASP A 94 1.76 -9.78 4.68
C ASP A 94 2.25 -10.21 3.28
N ALA A 95 2.83 -9.27 2.52
CA ALA A 95 3.33 -9.55 1.17
C ALA A 95 4.49 -10.56 1.16
N VAL A 96 5.50 -10.41 2.04
CA VAL A 96 6.64 -11.34 2.07
C VAL A 96 6.21 -12.73 2.53
N ARG A 97 5.37 -12.82 3.57
CA ARG A 97 4.88 -14.11 4.09
C ARG A 97 3.98 -14.81 3.08
N THR A 98 3.17 -14.04 2.34
CA THR A 98 2.35 -14.56 1.23
C THR A 98 3.24 -15.06 0.10
N ALA A 99 4.30 -14.32 -0.28
CA ALA A 99 5.24 -14.75 -1.32
C ALA A 99 5.92 -16.09 -0.99
N VAL A 100 6.32 -16.30 0.29
CA VAL A 100 6.85 -17.60 0.75
C VAL A 100 5.81 -18.69 0.53
N ARG A 101 4.55 -18.48 0.92
CA ARG A 101 3.46 -19.47 0.76
C ARG A 101 3.12 -19.78 -0.69
N LEU A 102 3.37 -18.83 -1.60
CA LEU A 102 3.21 -18.99 -3.05
C LEU A 102 4.45 -19.62 -3.73
N GLY A 103 5.41 -20.16 -2.94
CA GLY A 103 6.52 -20.94 -3.44
C GLY A 103 7.73 -20.14 -3.92
N ALA A 104 7.86 -18.88 -3.54
CA ALA A 104 9.07 -18.10 -3.83
C ALA A 104 10.33 -18.79 -3.25
N LYS A 105 11.37 -18.87 -4.06
CA LYS A 105 12.66 -19.51 -3.69
C LYS A 105 13.43 -18.70 -2.66
N LYS A 106 13.36 -17.37 -2.79
CA LYS A 106 14.00 -16.42 -1.88
C LYS A 106 13.09 -15.21 -1.73
N VAL A 107 12.94 -14.74 -0.49
CA VAL A 107 12.14 -13.54 -0.20
C VAL A 107 12.95 -12.60 0.67
N SER A 108 12.99 -11.32 0.30
CA SER A 108 13.66 -10.28 1.08
C SER A 108 12.81 -9.02 1.23
N ILE A 109 12.99 -8.32 2.36
CA ILE A 109 12.47 -6.97 2.59
C ILE A 109 13.60 -5.97 2.32
N VAL A 110 13.31 -4.94 1.55
CA VAL A 110 14.20 -3.79 1.34
C VAL A 110 13.60 -2.57 2.02
N TYR A 111 14.29 -2.04 3.02
CA TYR A 111 13.80 -0.93 3.81
C TYR A 111 14.83 0.18 3.99
N ARG A 112 14.43 1.42 3.76
CA ARG A 112 15.33 2.58 3.78
C ARG A 112 15.82 3.03 5.16
N ARG A 113 15.18 2.57 6.25
CA ARG A 113 15.54 2.89 7.64
C ARG A 113 15.96 1.63 8.39
N ARG A 114 16.11 1.75 9.73
CA ARG A 114 16.40 0.61 10.62
C ARG A 114 15.16 -0.25 10.83
N VAL A 115 15.33 -1.46 11.29
CA VAL A 115 14.22 -2.33 11.74
C VAL A 115 13.36 -1.61 12.80
N ALA A 116 14.00 -0.94 13.77
CA ALA A 116 13.30 -0.18 14.81
C ALA A 116 12.45 1.00 14.30
N ASP A 117 12.62 1.41 13.06
CA ASP A 117 11.82 2.47 12.41
C ASP A 117 10.70 1.90 11.52
N MET A 118 10.55 0.58 11.45
CA MET A 118 9.44 -0.08 10.76
C MET A 118 8.13 0.23 11.49
N THR A 119 7.05 0.37 10.72
CA THR A 119 5.71 0.59 11.27
C THR A 119 4.91 -0.71 11.40
N ALA A 120 5.48 -1.82 10.96
CA ALA A 120 4.92 -3.14 11.21
C ALA A 120 5.00 -3.49 12.70
N LEU A 121 4.08 -4.31 13.16
CA LEU A 121 4.10 -4.83 14.52
C LEU A 121 5.35 -5.70 14.72
N PRO A 122 6.01 -5.62 15.89
CA PRO A 122 7.21 -6.42 16.18
C PRO A 122 7.00 -7.91 15.93
N GLU A 123 5.86 -8.45 16.32
CA GLU A 123 5.49 -9.87 16.15
C GLU A 123 5.40 -10.27 14.67
N GLU A 124 4.97 -9.36 13.80
CA GLU A 124 4.91 -9.61 12.35
C GLU A 124 6.31 -9.63 11.74
N ILE A 125 7.20 -8.75 12.21
CA ILE A 125 8.61 -8.74 11.77
C ILE A 125 9.31 -10.02 12.22
N GLU A 126 9.14 -10.42 13.49
CA GLU A 126 9.70 -11.65 14.04
C GLU A 126 9.16 -12.88 13.29
N GLY A 127 7.87 -12.91 13.01
CA GLY A 127 7.23 -13.97 12.23
C GLY A 127 7.81 -14.08 10.82
N ALA A 128 8.01 -12.95 10.14
CA ALA A 128 8.63 -12.92 8.82
C ALA A 128 10.07 -13.47 8.84
N VAL A 129 10.88 -13.05 9.81
CA VAL A 129 12.26 -13.54 9.99
C VAL A 129 12.28 -15.04 10.30
N ALA A 130 11.36 -15.53 11.15
CA ALA A 130 11.24 -16.94 11.47
C ALA A 130 10.85 -17.81 10.24
N GLU A 131 10.14 -17.24 9.27
CA GLU A 131 9.85 -17.89 7.99
C GLU A 131 11.01 -17.81 6.99
N GLY A 132 12.19 -17.29 7.37
CA GLY A 132 13.41 -17.26 6.55
C GLY A 132 13.52 -16.03 5.64
N ILE A 133 12.71 -15.00 5.86
CA ILE A 133 12.75 -13.76 5.07
C ILE A 133 13.97 -12.93 5.48
N GLU A 134 14.76 -12.49 4.49
CA GLU A 134 15.93 -11.64 4.69
C GLU A 134 15.49 -10.18 4.86
N VAL A 135 15.93 -9.51 5.94
CA VAL A 135 15.63 -8.09 6.17
C VAL A 135 16.82 -7.22 5.84
N GLN A 136 16.76 -6.49 4.73
CA GLN A 136 17.80 -5.60 4.23
C GLN A 136 17.44 -4.14 4.56
N THR A 137 18.04 -3.60 5.60
CA THR A 137 17.78 -2.24 6.08
C THR A 137 18.81 -1.22 5.59
N LEU A 138 18.49 0.07 5.75
CA LEU A 138 19.32 1.20 5.32
C LEU A 138 19.65 1.16 3.81
N LYS A 139 18.67 0.73 3.02
CA LYS A 139 18.76 0.61 1.57
C LYS A 139 17.56 1.30 0.93
N SER A 140 17.81 2.36 0.16
CA SER A 140 16.77 3.09 -0.57
C SER A 140 16.76 2.67 -2.03
N PRO A 141 15.64 2.22 -2.60
CA PRO A 141 15.53 1.92 -4.02
C PRO A 141 15.99 3.11 -4.88
N SER A 142 16.77 2.86 -5.93
CA SER A 142 17.22 3.87 -6.87
C SER A 142 16.82 3.61 -8.32
N ARG A 143 16.89 2.38 -8.79
CA ARG A 143 16.40 1.97 -10.11
C ARG A 143 16.16 0.48 -10.19
N ILE A 144 15.24 0.05 -11.05
CA ILE A 144 14.98 -1.35 -11.37
C ILE A 144 15.71 -1.72 -12.65
N VAL A 145 16.29 -2.91 -12.67
CA VAL A 145 16.99 -3.46 -13.85
C VAL A 145 16.12 -4.54 -14.47
N THR A 146 16.00 -4.49 -15.79
CA THR A 146 15.26 -5.46 -16.58
C THR A 146 16.16 -6.16 -17.59
N ASP A 147 15.70 -7.31 -18.05
CA ASP A 147 16.29 -7.97 -19.24
C ASP A 147 15.82 -7.30 -20.54
N GLU A 148 16.27 -7.88 -21.67
CA GLU A 148 15.90 -7.42 -23.04
C GLU A 148 14.39 -7.54 -23.34
N ASN A 149 13.66 -8.35 -22.57
CA ASN A 149 12.22 -8.53 -22.71
C ASN A 149 11.40 -7.64 -21.75
N GLY A 150 12.06 -6.85 -20.89
CA GLY A 150 11.42 -5.96 -19.93
C GLY A 150 11.06 -6.61 -18.59
N HIS A 151 11.48 -7.87 -18.33
CA HIS A 151 11.27 -8.52 -17.04
C HIS A 151 12.30 -8.09 -16.00
N VAL A 152 11.89 -7.94 -14.75
CA VAL A 152 12.75 -7.58 -13.63
C VAL A 152 13.88 -8.60 -13.45
N GLN A 153 15.11 -8.11 -13.33
CA GLN A 153 16.30 -8.89 -12.97
C GLN A 153 16.93 -8.46 -11.65
N GLY A 154 16.54 -7.32 -11.14
CA GLY A 154 17.04 -6.83 -9.86
C GLY A 154 16.75 -5.37 -9.60
N LEU A 155 17.20 -4.95 -8.45
CA LEU A 155 17.01 -3.61 -7.92
C LEU A 155 18.35 -3.03 -7.50
N TYR A 156 18.69 -1.83 -7.96
CA TYR A 156 19.73 -1.05 -7.34
C TYR A 156 19.21 -0.28 -6.14
N VAL A 157 20.00 -0.25 -5.10
CA VAL A 157 19.67 0.45 -3.85
C VAL A 157 20.84 1.34 -3.43
N THR A 158 20.53 2.55 -3.02
CA THR A 158 21.51 3.49 -2.47
C THR A 158 21.65 3.22 -0.96
N PRO A 159 22.86 2.90 -0.45
CA PRO A 159 23.12 2.74 0.98
C PRO A 159 22.80 4.02 1.75
N GLN A 160 22.16 3.85 2.89
CA GLN A 160 21.68 4.96 3.73
C GLN A 160 22.39 4.99 5.07
N MET A 161 22.55 6.20 5.63
CA MET A 161 22.98 6.42 7.01
C MET A 161 21.93 7.25 7.76
N ILE A 162 21.89 7.11 9.06
CA ILE A 162 21.02 7.92 9.92
C ILE A 162 21.58 9.33 9.99
N SER A 163 20.77 10.31 9.64
CA SER A 163 21.14 11.73 9.69
C SER A 163 20.59 12.42 10.92
N LYS A 164 19.38 12.09 11.36
CA LYS A 164 18.66 12.72 12.47
C LYS A 164 17.62 11.77 13.04
N ILE A 165 17.40 11.84 14.35
CA ILE A 165 16.25 11.18 14.98
C ILE A 165 15.33 12.28 15.55
N LYS A 166 14.07 12.25 15.12
CA LYS A 166 13.02 13.15 15.63
C LYS A 166 11.83 12.31 16.04
N ASP A 167 11.33 12.53 17.24
CA ASP A 167 10.17 11.79 17.80
C ASP A 167 10.33 10.27 17.69
N GLY A 168 11.54 9.76 17.99
CA GLY A 168 11.88 8.33 17.90
C GLY A 168 12.13 7.79 16.50
N ARG A 169 11.80 8.52 15.44
CA ARG A 169 11.90 8.09 14.04
C ARG A 169 13.17 8.63 13.37
N ALA A 170 13.93 7.75 12.75
CA ALA A 170 15.14 8.15 12.02
C ALA A 170 14.82 8.79 10.67
N SER A 171 15.46 9.92 10.39
CA SER A 171 15.67 10.42 9.03
C SER A 171 16.96 9.84 8.50
N VAL A 172 16.98 9.52 7.21
CA VAL A 172 18.14 8.92 6.54
C VAL A 172 18.64 9.81 5.42
N ARG A 173 19.90 9.61 5.05
CA ARG A 173 20.54 10.23 3.87
C ARG A 173 21.50 9.22 3.23
N PRO A 174 21.80 9.36 1.94
CA PRO A 174 22.82 8.53 1.29
C PRO A 174 24.17 8.57 2.03
N THR A 175 24.87 7.44 2.08
CA THR A 175 26.21 7.33 2.64
C THR A 175 27.27 8.00 1.74
N GLY A 176 27.02 8.08 0.44
CA GLY A 176 27.96 8.46 -0.61
C GLY A 176 28.70 7.24 -1.19
N GLU A 177 28.41 6.05 -0.73
CA GLU A 177 28.89 4.80 -1.34
C GLU A 177 28.14 4.50 -2.64
N GLU A 178 28.72 3.65 -3.48
CA GLU A 178 28.08 3.19 -4.72
C GLU A 178 26.79 2.40 -4.44
N ASP A 179 25.86 2.50 -5.37
CA ASP A 179 24.62 1.73 -5.33
C ASP A 179 24.91 0.22 -5.35
N GLN A 180 24.21 -0.51 -4.53
CA GLN A 180 24.31 -1.97 -4.40
C GLN A 180 23.21 -2.65 -5.23
N PHE A 181 23.58 -3.74 -5.90
CA PHE A 181 22.62 -4.55 -6.66
C PHE A 181 22.03 -5.66 -5.81
N ILE A 182 20.71 -5.77 -5.80
CA ILE A 182 19.93 -6.85 -5.18
C ILE A 182 19.27 -7.64 -6.32
N PRO A 183 19.68 -8.90 -6.56
CA PRO A 183 19.04 -9.72 -7.56
C PRO A 183 17.62 -10.09 -7.11
N CYS A 184 16.65 -9.95 -7.99
CA CYS A 184 15.28 -10.42 -7.81
C CYS A 184 14.60 -10.51 -9.17
N THR A 185 13.64 -11.43 -9.30
CA THR A 185 12.84 -11.61 -10.52
C THR A 185 11.44 -11.02 -10.39
N THR A 186 11.04 -10.73 -9.15
CA THR A 186 9.77 -10.08 -8.81
C THR A 186 10.01 -9.03 -7.74
N LEU A 187 9.45 -7.85 -7.93
CA LEU A 187 9.50 -6.74 -7.00
C LEU A 187 8.09 -6.37 -6.55
N ILE A 188 7.83 -6.37 -5.24
CA ILE A 188 6.53 -5.97 -4.68
C ILE A 188 6.68 -4.64 -3.96
N VAL A 189 5.93 -3.63 -4.39
CA VAL A 189 5.98 -2.28 -3.83
C VAL A 189 4.96 -2.14 -2.71
N ALA A 190 5.41 -1.89 -1.47
CA ALA A 190 4.62 -1.81 -0.24
C ALA A 190 4.96 -0.56 0.60
N ILE A 191 5.08 0.61 -0.05
CA ILE A 191 5.54 1.86 0.59
C ILE A 191 4.41 2.75 1.13
N GLY A 192 3.21 2.24 1.14
CA GLY A 192 2.00 2.92 1.62
C GLY A 192 0.91 2.97 0.56
N GLN A 193 -0.22 3.53 0.96
CA GLN A 193 -1.42 3.61 0.17
C GLN A 193 -1.87 5.06 0.05
N ASP A 194 -2.61 5.35 -1.02
CA ASP A 194 -3.29 6.61 -1.27
C ASP A 194 -4.80 6.38 -1.51
N ILE A 195 -5.56 7.44 -1.49
CA ILE A 195 -7.00 7.44 -1.77
C ILE A 195 -7.26 7.99 -3.18
N GLU A 196 -8.32 7.53 -3.81
CA GLU A 196 -8.85 8.13 -5.04
C GLU A 196 -9.78 9.28 -4.67
N PHE A 197 -9.24 10.47 -4.49
CA PHE A 197 -9.97 11.63 -3.96
C PHE A 197 -10.51 12.59 -5.03
N GLN A 198 -10.10 12.48 -6.28
CA GLN A 198 -10.33 13.47 -7.34
C GLN A 198 -11.82 13.82 -7.50
N HIS A 199 -12.69 12.81 -7.58
CA HIS A 199 -14.13 13.00 -7.72
C HIS A 199 -14.78 13.66 -6.49
N PHE A 200 -14.19 13.47 -5.33
CA PHE A 200 -14.65 14.13 -4.10
C PHE A 200 -14.20 15.59 -4.05
N GLU A 201 -12.96 15.87 -4.46
CA GLU A 201 -12.41 17.23 -4.54
C GLU A 201 -13.17 18.07 -5.58
N GLU A 202 -13.48 17.52 -6.75
CA GLU A 202 -14.32 18.14 -7.79
C GLU A 202 -15.74 18.45 -7.28
N ALA A 203 -16.27 17.61 -6.39
CA ALA A 203 -17.55 17.85 -5.72
C ALA A 203 -17.45 18.84 -4.54
N GLY A 204 -16.28 19.42 -4.29
CA GLY A 204 -16.03 20.43 -3.27
C GLY A 204 -15.64 19.87 -1.89
N VAL A 205 -15.39 18.56 -1.75
CA VAL A 205 -14.88 17.97 -0.48
C VAL A 205 -13.43 18.44 -0.28
N PRO A 206 -13.09 19.03 0.90
CA PRO A 206 -11.74 19.51 1.16
C PRO A 206 -10.71 18.39 1.14
N VAL A 207 -9.69 18.53 0.29
CA VAL A 207 -8.56 17.60 0.21
C VAL A 207 -7.25 18.35 0.50
N GLN A 208 -6.40 17.79 1.31
CA GLN A 208 -5.06 18.30 1.57
C GLN A 208 -4.04 17.17 1.57
N ARG A 209 -2.98 17.31 0.78
CA ARG A 209 -1.89 16.33 0.65
C ARG A 209 -2.40 14.92 0.31
N GLY A 210 -3.43 14.84 -0.54
CA GLY A 210 -4.02 13.57 -0.96
C GLY A 210 -4.86 12.86 0.09
N ARG A 211 -5.42 13.61 1.06
CA ARG A 211 -6.33 13.09 2.09
C ARG A 211 -7.55 13.99 2.21
N ILE A 212 -8.71 13.41 2.48
CA ILE A 212 -9.92 14.13 2.81
C ILE A 212 -9.76 14.74 4.20
N MET A 213 -9.99 16.04 4.33
CA MET A 213 -9.79 16.80 5.56
C MET A 213 -11.11 17.19 6.18
N SER A 214 -11.65 16.33 7.03
CA SER A 214 -12.85 16.65 7.81
C SER A 214 -12.52 17.42 9.10
N GLU A 215 -13.53 18.09 9.65
CA GLU A 215 -13.46 18.73 10.95
C GLU A 215 -13.60 17.74 12.10
N LYS A 216 -13.58 18.23 13.35
CA LYS A 216 -13.64 17.39 14.56
C LYS A 216 -14.92 16.53 14.65
N ASN A 217 -16.00 16.96 14.00
CA ASN A 217 -17.28 16.27 13.96
C ASN A 217 -17.43 15.35 12.72
N ALA A 218 -16.32 15.07 12.02
CA ALA A 218 -16.26 14.35 10.75
C ALA A 218 -16.98 15.04 9.57
N GLY A 219 -17.59 16.22 9.77
CA GLY A 219 -18.29 16.99 8.74
C GLY A 219 -17.41 18.00 8.02
N PHE A 220 -18.05 18.80 7.15
CA PHE A 220 -17.44 19.88 6.39
C PHE A 220 -18.33 21.12 6.41
N GLU A 221 -17.79 22.29 6.82
CA GLU A 221 -18.56 23.54 6.85
C GLU A 221 -19.07 23.96 5.46
N ASN A 222 -18.22 23.77 4.44
CA ASN A 222 -18.54 24.16 3.06
C ASN A 222 -19.51 23.24 2.34
N ILE A 223 -19.75 22.02 2.87
CA ILE A 223 -20.65 21.02 2.27
C ILE A 223 -21.50 20.38 3.38
N PRO A 224 -22.53 21.08 3.88
CA PRO A 224 -23.42 20.53 4.91
C PRO A 224 -24.06 19.19 4.48
N GLY A 225 -24.18 18.25 5.42
CA GLY A 225 -24.73 16.93 5.19
C GLY A 225 -23.74 15.90 4.64
N VAL A 226 -22.48 16.29 4.39
CA VAL A 226 -21.41 15.36 4.01
C VAL A 226 -20.46 15.16 5.18
N PHE A 227 -20.05 13.90 5.38
CA PHE A 227 -19.17 13.48 6.46
C PHE A 227 -18.09 12.55 5.91
N ALA A 228 -16.95 12.44 6.58
CA ALA A 228 -15.89 11.49 6.22
C ALA A 228 -15.31 10.81 7.46
N GLY A 229 -14.87 9.56 7.28
CA GLY A 229 -14.25 8.78 8.35
C GLY A 229 -13.45 7.60 7.82
N GLY A 230 -12.64 6.98 8.70
CA GLY A 230 -11.71 5.91 8.33
C GLY A 230 -10.41 6.44 7.72
N ASP A 231 -9.83 5.69 6.80
CA ASP A 231 -8.50 5.94 6.21
C ASP A 231 -8.53 6.83 4.94
N CYS A 232 -9.61 7.57 4.71
CA CYS A 232 -9.77 8.44 3.54
C CYS A 232 -9.16 9.86 3.69
#